data_5f3bb19737d5d4e4024a78f5a1e425f7
#
_entry.id   5f3bb19737d5d4e4024a78f5a1e425f7
#
_cell.length_a   1.000
_cell.length_b   1.000
_cell.length_c   1.000
_cell.angle_alpha   90.00
_cell.angle_beta   90.00
_cell.angle_gamma   90.00
#
_symmetry.space_group_name_H-M   'P 1'
#
loop_
_entity.id
_entity.type
_entity.pdbx_description
1 polymer ?
#
loop_
_entity_poly.entity_id
_entity_poly.type
_entity_poly.pdbx_seq_one_letter_code
_entity_poly.pdbx_strand_id
1 'polypeptide(L)'
;MVSRALSLATVTLLIGCLAAIPVRAQNLDAGKSPSQIFSGTCTACHKAPRGLVRSMSPGSLPGFLRQHYTTSSEMASQLSAFLIANGATDTRGATQPATDPWRPGPRQEAARPDA
;
A
#
# COMPACT_ATOMS: atom_id res chain seq x y z
N MET A 1 -23.51 -55.19 -3.08
CA MET A 1 -23.58 -54.09 -4.09
C MET A 1 -23.92 -52.74 -3.47
N VAL A 2 -24.66 -52.68 -2.39
CA VAL A 2 -25.05 -51.41 -1.71
C VAL A 2 -23.85 -50.63 -1.12
N SER A 3 -22.87 -51.33 -0.54
CA SER A 3 -21.71 -50.68 0.09
C SER A 3 -20.83 -49.87 -0.90
N ARG A 4 -20.70 -50.36 -2.13
CA ARG A 4 -19.88 -49.62 -3.16
C ARG A 4 -20.60 -48.38 -3.66
N ALA A 5 -21.92 -48.43 -3.78
CA ALA A 5 -22.72 -47.27 -4.16
C ALA A 5 -22.71 -46.19 -3.08
N LEU A 6 -22.78 -46.58 -1.81
CA LEU A 6 -22.71 -45.66 -0.68
C LEU A 6 -21.32 -45.01 -0.58
N SER A 7 -20.24 -45.75 -0.79
CA SER A 7 -18.87 -45.21 -0.78
C SER A 7 -18.64 -44.22 -1.91
N LEU A 8 -19.12 -44.49 -3.11
CA LEU A 8 -19.02 -43.57 -4.23
C LEU A 8 -19.81 -42.28 -4.01
N ALA A 9 -21.03 -42.41 -3.46
CA ALA A 9 -21.85 -41.25 -3.14
C ALA A 9 -21.22 -40.35 -2.08
N THR A 10 -20.59 -40.90 -1.05
CA THR A 10 -19.91 -40.17 0.00
C THR A 10 -18.66 -39.43 -0.53
N VAL A 11 -17.88 -40.09 -1.36
CA VAL A 11 -16.69 -39.48 -1.98
C VAL A 11 -17.07 -38.33 -2.92
N THR A 12 -18.11 -38.51 -3.73
CA THR A 12 -18.59 -37.44 -4.63
C THR A 12 -19.14 -36.25 -3.85
N LEU A 13 -19.84 -36.49 -2.74
CA LEU A 13 -20.34 -35.43 -1.88
C LEU A 13 -19.22 -34.64 -1.22
N LEU A 14 -18.18 -35.32 -0.73
CA LEU A 14 -17.00 -34.67 -0.12
C LEU A 14 -16.21 -33.83 -1.14
N ILE A 15 -16.02 -34.33 -2.34
CA ILE A 15 -15.34 -33.57 -3.42
C ILE A 15 -16.20 -32.35 -3.82
N GLY A 16 -17.52 -32.51 -3.91
CA GLY A 16 -18.43 -31.42 -4.21
C GLY A 16 -18.42 -30.30 -3.17
N CYS A 17 -18.34 -30.64 -1.89
CA CYS A 17 -18.26 -29.67 -0.79
C CYS A 17 -16.93 -28.89 -0.80
N LEU A 18 -15.81 -29.56 -1.13
CA LEU A 18 -14.50 -28.90 -1.26
C LEU A 18 -14.42 -27.95 -2.46
N ALA A 19 -15.09 -28.29 -3.56
CA ALA A 19 -15.13 -27.45 -4.76
C ALA A 19 -16.07 -26.23 -4.61
N ALA A 20 -17.02 -26.27 -3.70
CA ALA A 20 -18.01 -25.21 -3.48
C ALA A 20 -17.52 -24.09 -2.54
N ILE A 21 -16.37 -24.24 -1.89
CA ILE A 21 -15.79 -23.15 -1.09
C ILE A 21 -15.12 -22.19 -2.07
N PRO A 22 -15.67 -20.96 -2.29
CA PRO A 22 -14.95 -19.96 -3.03
C PRO A 22 -13.67 -19.67 -2.24
N VAL A 23 -12.55 -20.14 -2.71
CA VAL A 23 -11.23 -19.69 -2.23
C VAL A 23 -11.11 -18.24 -2.66
N ARG A 24 -11.72 -17.36 -1.90
CA ARG A 24 -11.39 -15.95 -1.96
C ARG A 24 -9.98 -15.86 -1.41
N ALA A 25 -9.02 -15.69 -2.30
CA ALA A 25 -7.73 -15.16 -1.91
C ALA A 25 -8.04 -13.86 -1.16
N GLN A 26 -8.00 -13.92 0.16
CA GLN A 26 -8.36 -12.79 1.00
C GLN A 26 -7.26 -11.76 0.80
N ASN A 27 -7.57 -10.73 0.04
CA ASN A 27 -6.74 -9.54 0.00
C ASN A 27 -6.82 -8.90 1.38
N LEU A 28 -5.81 -9.13 2.21
CA LEU A 28 -5.73 -8.63 3.59
C LEU A 28 -5.77 -7.10 3.65
N ASP A 29 -5.55 -6.45 2.53
CA ASP A 29 -5.57 -4.99 2.40
C ASP A 29 -6.87 -4.47 1.78
N ALA A 30 -7.82 -5.34 1.46
CA ALA A 30 -9.12 -4.93 0.96
C ALA A 30 -9.84 -4.04 2.00
N GLY A 31 -10.27 -2.86 1.55
CA GLY A 31 -10.97 -1.90 2.40
C GLY A 31 -10.07 -1.04 3.30
N LYS A 32 -8.75 -1.25 3.29
CA LYS A 32 -7.81 -0.36 3.98
C LYS A 32 -7.53 0.89 3.16
N SER A 33 -7.37 2.02 3.84
CA SER A 33 -6.88 3.23 3.20
C SER A 33 -5.39 3.11 2.82
N PRO A 34 -4.89 3.88 1.84
CA PRO A 34 -3.47 3.86 1.48
C PRO A 34 -2.53 4.16 2.65
N SER A 35 -2.92 5.04 3.56
CA SER A 35 -2.15 5.33 4.79
C SER A 35 -2.11 4.14 5.74
N GLN A 36 -3.19 3.39 5.86
CA GLN A 36 -3.24 2.16 6.66
C GLN A 36 -2.39 1.05 6.05
N ILE A 37 -2.40 0.91 4.72
CA ILE A 37 -1.55 -0.03 4.01
C ILE A 37 -0.09 0.33 4.24
N PHE A 38 0.26 1.60 4.08
CA PHE A 38 1.63 2.07 4.32
C PHE A 38 2.07 1.78 5.76
N SER A 39 1.27 2.18 6.75
CA SER A 39 1.61 1.99 8.17
C SER A 39 1.65 0.53 8.59
N GLY A 40 0.83 -0.33 8.01
CA GLY A 40 0.77 -1.75 8.36
C GLY A 40 1.81 -2.62 7.67
N THR A 41 2.26 -2.23 6.49
CA THR A 41 3.11 -3.09 5.64
C THR A 41 4.47 -2.46 5.37
N CYS A 42 4.51 -1.19 5.00
CA CYS A 42 5.74 -0.54 4.53
C CYS A 42 6.62 -0.04 5.66
N THR A 43 6.04 0.33 6.81
CA THR A 43 6.78 0.88 7.94
C THR A 43 7.70 -0.13 8.63
N ALA A 44 7.55 -1.41 8.36
CA ALA A 44 8.50 -2.43 8.80
C ALA A 44 9.94 -2.12 8.35
N CYS A 45 10.09 -1.53 7.15
CA CYS A 45 11.37 -1.16 6.58
C CYS A 45 11.51 0.35 6.33
N HIS A 46 10.42 1.07 6.16
CA HIS A 46 10.39 2.49 5.76
C HIS A 46 9.69 3.35 6.80
N LYS A 47 10.42 4.22 7.47
CA LYS A 47 9.86 5.06 8.53
C LYS A 47 8.86 6.10 8.05
N ALA A 48 9.02 6.59 6.81
CA ALA A 48 8.17 7.62 6.23
C ALA A 48 8.10 7.49 4.71
N PRO A 49 7.02 7.98 4.05
CA PRO A 49 6.91 7.98 2.60
C PRO A 49 7.93 8.89 1.91
N ARG A 50 8.32 10.00 2.54
CA ARG A 50 9.16 11.04 1.92
C ARG A 50 10.50 10.49 1.41
N GLY A 51 10.78 10.74 0.14
CA GLY A 51 12.03 10.36 -0.50
C GLY A 51 12.19 8.85 -0.74
N LEU A 52 11.13 8.06 -0.57
CA LEU A 52 11.16 6.60 -0.66
C LEU A 52 11.57 6.10 -2.05
N VAL A 53 11.13 6.79 -3.08
CA VAL A 53 11.32 6.43 -4.50
C VAL A 53 11.88 7.61 -5.31
N ARG A 54 12.92 8.25 -4.81
CA ARG A 54 13.52 9.48 -5.40
C ARG A 54 13.95 9.33 -6.85
N SER A 55 14.43 8.17 -7.23
CA SER A 55 14.91 7.90 -8.59
C SER A 55 13.82 7.47 -9.55
N MET A 56 12.59 7.33 -9.07
CA MET A 56 11.47 6.85 -9.87
C MET A 56 10.58 8.01 -10.31
N SER A 57 10.15 8.00 -11.58
CA SER A 57 9.16 8.97 -12.04
C SER A 57 7.80 8.68 -11.43
N PRO A 58 7.01 9.71 -11.09
CA PRO A 58 5.67 9.51 -10.55
C PRO A 58 4.76 8.64 -11.43
N GLY A 59 4.91 8.74 -12.74
CA GLY A 59 4.10 7.98 -13.70
C GLY A 59 4.42 6.49 -13.75
N SER A 60 5.62 6.06 -13.37
CA SER A 60 6.02 4.65 -13.34
C SER A 60 5.70 3.97 -12.01
N LEU A 61 5.44 4.74 -10.96
CA LEU A 61 5.23 4.22 -9.62
C LEU A 61 4.03 3.24 -9.51
N PRO A 62 2.85 3.49 -10.12
CA PRO A 62 1.76 2.54 -10.06
C PRO A 62 2.11 1.17 -10.65
N GLY A 63 2.79 1.16 -11.80
CA GLY A 63 3.25 -0.07 -12.44
C GLY A 63 4.23 -0.85 -11.57
N PHE A 64 5.18 -0.16 -10.97
CA PHE A 64 6.15 -0.75 -10.05
C PHE A 64 5.47 -1.35 -8.82
N LEU A 65 4.59 -0.61 -8.17
CA LEU A 65 3.84 -1.10 -7.01
C LEU A 65 2.96 -2.31 -7.36
N ARG A 66 2.35 -2.28 -8.55
CA ARG A 66 1.53 -3.40 -9.02
C ARG A 66 2.33 -4.69 -9.21
N GLN A 67 3.54 -4.58 -9.69
CA GLN A 67 4.41 -5.74 -9.95
C GLN A 67 5.06 -6.31 -8.69
N HIS A 68 5.34 -5.47 -7.70
CA HIS A 68 6.21 -5.86 -6.58
C HIS A 68 5.51 -5.87 -5.21
N TYR A 69 4.48 -5.03 -5.01
CA TYR A 69 3.97 -4.79 -3.65
C TYR A 69 2.47 -4.86 -3.49
N THR A 70 1.69 -4.85 -4.56
CA THR A 70 0.22 -4.85 -4.47
C THR A 70 -0.42 -5.96 -5.27
N THR A 71 -1.63 -6.34 -4.87
CA THR A 71 -2.38 -7.43 -5.51
C THR A 71 -3.31 -6.94 -6.63
N SER A 72 -3.58 -5.62 -6.70
CA SER A 72 -4.46 -5.03 -7.70
C SER A 72 -3.93 -3.70 -8.25
N SER A 73 -4.32 -3.38 -9.48
CA SER A 73 -3.97 -2.10 -10.12
C SER A 73 -4.60 -0.91 -9.40
N GLU A 74 -5.80 -1.07 -8.86
CA GLU A 74 -6.48 -0.03 -8.11
C GLU A 74 -5.72 0.30 -6.81
N MET A 75 -5.34 -0.71 -6.04
CA MET A 75 -4.52 -0.53 -4.85
C MET A 75 -3.18 0.12 -5.18
N ALA A 76 -2.53 -0.30 -6.27
CA ALA A 76 -1.28 0.30 -6.73
C ALA A 76 -1.45 1.79 -7.05
N SER A 77 -2.55 2.16 -7.72
CA SER A 77 -2.85 3.55 -8.06
C SER A 77 -3.11 4.40 -6.81
N GLN A 78 -3.93 3.91 -5.90
CA GLN A 78 -4.25 4.61 -4.65
C GLN A 78 -3.02 4.78 -3.76
N LEU A 79 -2.22 3.74 -3.60
CA LEU A 79 -0.99 3.79 -2.81
C LEU A 79 0.05 4.71 -3.46
N SER A 80 0.17 4.68 -4.79
CA SER A 80 1.03 5.57 -5.55
C SER A 80 0.65 7.04 -5.35
N ALA A 81 -0.63 7.38 -5.46
CA ALA A 81 -1.12 8.73 -5.21
C ALA A 81 -0.81 9.20 -3.78
N PHE A 82 -1.02 8.34 -2.79
CA PHE A 82 -0.68 8.62 -1.40
C PHE A 82 0.83 8.88 -1.23
N LEU A 83 1.68 8.03 -1.78
CA LEU A 83 3.13 8.15 -1.68
C LEU A 83 3.62 9.44 -2.31
N ILE A 84 3.15 9.78 -3.52
CA ILE A 84 3.52 11.02 -4.24
C ILE A 84 3.07 12.24 -3.43
N ALA A 85 1.83 12.25 -2.93
CA ALA A 85 1.30 13.34 -2.12
C ALA A 85 2.10 13.56 -0.82
N ASN A 86 2.75 12.51 -0.31
CA ASN A 86 3.59 12.57 0.87
C ASN A 86 5.09 12.70 0.55
N GLY A 87 5.45 13.10 -0.66
CA GLY A 87 6.81 13.43 -1.06
C GLY A 87 7.72 12.24 -1.31
N ALA A 88 7.18 11.09 -1.71
CA ALA A 88 7.98 9.88 -1.96
C ALA A 88 9.00 10.07 -3.08
N THR A 89 8.71 10.92 -4.06
CA THR A 89 9.59 11.25 -5.18
C THR A 89 10.47 12.48 -4.92
N ASP A 90 10.31 13.15 -3.77
CA ASP A 90 11.07 14.35 -3.44
C ASP A 90 12.56 14.04 -3.28
N THR A 91 13.39 14.78 -4.00
CA THR A 91 14.84 14.71 -3.88
C THR A 91 15.40 15.56 -2.74
N ARG A 92 14.61 16.53 -2.25
CA ARG A 92 15.03 17.52 -1.23
C ARG A 92 15.01 16.99 0.20
N GLY A 93 14.56 15.77 0.45
CA GLY A 93 14.25 15.29 1.80
C GLY A 93 15.35 14.51 2.52
N ALA A 94 16.58 14.43 1.96
CA ALA A 94 17.63 13.66 2.62
C ALA A 94 18.30 14.38 3.80
N THR A 95 18.03 15.66 4.01
CA THR A 95 18.70 16.50 5.01
C THR A 95 17.77 17.17 6.02
N GLN A 96 16.47 16.88 6.00
CA GLN A 96 15.61 17.39 7.07
C GLN A 96 15.35 16.28 8.08
N PRO A 97 15.91 16.39 9.30
CA PRO A 97 15.42 15.61 10.44
C PRO A 97 13.93 15.83 10.59
N ALA A 98 13.23 14.78 11.03
CA ALA A 98 11.81 14.86 11.35
C ALA A 98 11.51 16.20 12.04
N THR A 99 10.55 16.93 11.51
CA THR A 99 10.15 18.25 12.01
C THR A 99 10.00 18.18 13.52
N ASP A 100 10.94 18.79 14.21
CA ASP A 100 10.83 19.05 15.64
C ASP A 100 9.53 19.88 15.83
N PRO A 101 8.53 19.39 16.61
CA PRO A 101 7.30 20.13 16.83
C PRO A 101 7.51 21.50 17.44
N TRP A 102 8.71 21.75 17.98
CA TRP A 102 9.10 22.98 18.65
C TRP A 102 9.98 23.91 17.78
N ARG A 103 10.28 23.56 16.53
CA ARG A 103 11.05 24.44 15.66
C ARG A 103 10.15 25.56 15.16
N PRO A 104 10.37 26.84 15.53
CA PRO A 104 9.67 27.97 14.93
C PRO A 104 9.88 27.94 13.42
N GLY A 105 8.79 27.97 12.66
CA GLY A 105 8.84 28.06 11.21
C GLY A 105 9.73 29.25 10.78
N PRO A 106 10.24 29.23 9.52
CA PRO A 106 11.01 30.35 9.01
C PRO A 106 10.17 31.61 9.20
N ARG A 107 10.72 32.54 10.01
CA ARG A 107 10.11 33.85 10.23
C ARG A 107 10.00 34.49 8.85
N GLN A 108 8.79 34.64 8.36
CA GLN A 108 8.55 35.50 7.21
C GLN A 108 9.00 36.90 7.64
N GLU A 109 10.17 37.27 7.15
CA GLU A 109 10.66 38.64 7.24
C GLU A 109 9.62 39.50 6.53
N ALA A 110 8.83 40.18 7.31
CA ALA A 110 7.85 41.12 6.81
C ALA A 110 8.63 42.13 5.94
N ALA A 111 8.24 42.20 4.66
CA ALA A 111 8.75 43.23 3.77
C ALA A 111 8.58 44.58 4.47
N ARG A 112 9.72 45.21 4.77
CA ARG A 112 9.76 46.59 5.21
C ARG A 112 9.19 47.45 4.08
N PRO A 113 8.18 48.23 4.28
CA PRO A 113 7.89 49.28 3.31
C PRO A 113 9.01 50.29 3.40
N ASP A 114 9.74 50.43 2.31
CA ASP A 114 10.67 51.52 2.15
C ASP A 114 9.90 52.83 2.19
N ALA A 115 10.27 53.65 3.12
CA ALA A 115 9.83 55.04 3.22
C ALA A 115 10.57 55.90 2.18
#